data_dcfbd9013019e01c9d0158c8cdc85a0c
#
_entry.id   dcfbd9013019e01c9d0158c8cdc85a0c
#
_cell.length_a   1.000
_cell.length_b   1.000
_cell.length_c   1.000
_cell.angle_alpha   90.00
_cell.angle_beta   90.00
_cell.angle_gamma   90.00
#
_symmetry.space_group_name_H-M   'P 1'
#
loop_
_entity.id
_entity.type
_entity.pdbx_description
1 polymer ?
#
loop_
_entity_poly.entity_id
_entity_poly.type
_entity_poly.pdbx_seq_one_letter_code
_entity_poly.pdbx_strand_id
1 'polypeptide(L)'
;MSLRSLAGAVLALALAACATAPPHAAVEPRVVPAFDAGGRLSARHGSDGVAVHFTWSHAAGDDTFDVATPLGQTVARLRGDAAGIFVERPGEPPRQYPDWDALTQAVIGVPLPVRGLASWVQGAPAPGTASAVERDGAGRPQVLRQQGWEIVYAYGDDAADTRPARLVMRYPAGEPVEVRIVVDRFAAVTP
;
A
#
# COMPACT_ATOMS: atom_id res chain seq x y z
N MET A 1 -15.44 -26.25 -58.17
CA MET A 1 -15.16 -25.51 -56.98
C MET A 1 -15.23 -24.03 -57.32
N SER A 2 -16.26 -23.35 -56.88
CA SER A 2 -16.57 -21.97 -57.28
C SER A 2 -15.79 -20.93 -56.49
N LEU A 3 -15.35 -19.89 -57.18
CA LEU A 3 -14.60 -18.73 -56.60
C LEU A 3 -15.28 -18.13 -55.34
N ARG A 4 -16.59 -18.32 -55.20
CA ARG A 4 -17.40 -17.87 -54.05
C ARG A 4 -17.07 -18.60 -52.74
N SER A 5 -16.64 -19.86 -52.80
CA SER A 5 -16.27 -20.66 -51.60
C SER A 5 -14.90 -20.30 -51.06
N LEU A 6 -13.99 -19.82 -51.91
CA LEU A 6 -12.67 -19.34 -51.48
C LEU A 6 -12.72 -17.97 -50.77
N ALA A 7 -13.61 -17.07 -51.23
CA ALA A 7 -13.78 -15.76 -50.61
C ALA A 7 -14.35 -15.83 -49.18
N GLY A 8 -15.24 -16.82 -48.92
CA GLY A 8 -15.80 -17.04 -47.57
C GLY A 8 -14.77 -17.58 -46.55
N ALA A 9 -13.86 -18.43 -47.01
CA ALA A 9 -12.82 -19.01 -46.13
C ALA A 9 -11.74 -17.99 -45.73
N VAL A 10 -11.40 -17.05 -46.63
CA VAL A 10 -10.42 -15.98 -46.34
C VAL A 10 -10.98 -14.94 -45.35
N LEU A 11 -12.29 -14.63 -45.44
CA LEU A 11 -12.91 -13.67 -44.51
C LEU A 11 -13.07 -14.25 -43.10
N ALA A 12 -13.28 -15.56 -42.96
CA ALA A 12 -13.37 -16.23 -41.65
C ALA A 12 -12.01 -16.30 -40.91
N LEU A 13 -10.88 -16.37 -41.63
CA LEU A 13 -9.54 -16.32 -41.00
C LEU A 13 -9.14 -14.93 -40.53
N ALA A 14 -9.68 -13.87 -41.14
CA ALA A 14 -9.36 -12.49 -40.74
C ALA A 14 -10.00 -12.06 -39.39
N LEU A 15 -11.10 -12.72 -38.99
CA LEU A 15 -11.75 -12.43 -37.69
C LEU A 15 -11.09 -13.12 -36.48
N ALA A 16 -10.28 -14.14 -36.71
CA ALA A 16 -9.55 -14.84 -35.64
C ALA A 16 -8.29 -14.09 -35.17
N ALA A 17 -7.89 -13.02 -35.86
CA ALA A 17 -6.70 -12.23 -35.52
C ALA A 17 -6.94 -11.12 -34.45
N CYS A 18 -8.16 -10.99 -33.89
CA CYS A 18 -8.41 -10.23 -32.69
C CYS A 18 -8.04 -11.05 -31.44
N ALA A 19 -6.90 -11.71 -31.49
CA ALA A 19 -6.43 -12.53 -30.39
C ALA A 19 -5.70 -11.68 -29.35
N THR A 20 -6.27 -11.66 -28.17
CA THR A 20 -5.61 -11.54 -26.87
C THR A 20 -4.16 -11.06 -26.96
N ALA A 21 -3.96 -9.77 -26.69
CA ALA A 21 -2.63 -9.30 -26.33
C ALA A 21 -2.08 -10.23 -25.24
N PRO A 22 -0.84 -10.73 -25.37
CA PRO A 22 -0.27 -11.57 -24.31
C PRO A 22 -0.32 -10.80 -23.00
N PRO A 23 -0.66 -11.47 -21.89
CA PRO A 23 -0.64 -10.82 -20.59
C PRO A 23 0.76 -10.23 -20.38
N HIS A 24 0.83 -8.96 -20.03
CA HIS A 24 2.10 -8.32 -19.71
C HIS A 24 2.78 -9.13 -18.61
N ALA A 25 4.09 -9.32 -18.72
CA ALA A 25 4.85 -9.99 -17.68
C ALA A 25 4.64 -9.27 -16.35
N ALA A 26 4.49 -10.06 -15.28
CA ALA A 26 4.34 -9.49 -13.95
C ALA A 26 5.57 -8.65 -13.60
N VAL A 27 5.33 -7.41 -13.20
CA VAL A 27 6.37 -6.54 -12.67
C VAL A 27 6.45 -6.78 -11.16
N GLU A 28 7.55 -7.36 -10.71
CA GLU A 28 7.79 -7.60 -9.30
C GLU A 28 8.34 -6.32 -8.65
N PRO A 29 7.67 -5.82 -7.59
CA PRO A 29 8.14 -4.65 -6.87
C PRO A 29 9.52 -4.88 -6.25
N ARG A 30 10.41 -3.88 -6.35
CA ARG A 30 11.70 -3.93 -5.66
C ARG A 30 11.52 -3.52 -4.21
N VAL A 31 11.48 -4.49 -3.30
CA VAL A 31 11.38 -4.26 -1.86
C VAL A 31 12.76 -4.03 -1.27
N VAL A 32 12.92 -2.93 -0.53
CA VAL A 32 14.13 -2.65 0.25
C VAL A 32 13.86 -2.87 1.74
N PRO A 33 14.83 -3.45 2.49
CA PRO A 33 14.64 -3.79 3.90
C PRO A 33 14.70 -2.59 4.85
N ALA A 34 15.28 -1.48 4.40
CA ALA A 34 15.36 -0.24 5.17
C ALA A 34 15.08 0.96 4.27
N PHE A 35 14.28 1.92 4.76
CA PHE A 35 13.93 3.11 4.01
C PHE A 35 13.48 4.26 4.93
N ASP A 36 13.59 5.47 4.41
CA ASP A 36 12.91 6.64 4.90
C ASP A 36 11.79 7.03 3.92
N ALA A 37 10.60 7.24 4.45
CA ALA A 37 9.44 7.69 3.69
C ALA A 37 8.79 8.89 4.36
N GLY A 38 8.10 9.70 3.57
CA GLY A 38 7.32 10.80 4.11
C GLY A 38 6.17 11.15 3.19
N GLY A 39 5.10 11.67 3.78
CA GLY A 39 3.91 11.95 3.01
C GLY A 39 2.72 12.33 3.85
N ARG A 40 1.55 11.99 3.35
CA ARG A 40 0.25 12.32 3.95
C ARG A 40 -0.55 11.05 4.20
N LEU A 41 -1.20 11.01 5.34
CA LEU A 41 -2.10 9.93 5.71
C LEU A 41 -3.44 10.53 6.10
N SER A 42 -4.52 9.93 5.64
CA SER A 42 -5.84 10.14 6.21
C SER A 42 -6.47 8.81 6.56
N ALA A 43 -7.13 8.74 7.70
CA ALA A 43 -7.91 7.58 8.13
C ALA A 43 -9.32 8.00 8.47
N ARG A 44 -10.30 7.16 8.12
CA ARG A 44 -11.72 7.34 8.45
C ARG A 44 -12.27 6.05 9.05
N HIS A 45 -13.02 6.22 10.13
CA HIS A 45 -13.76 5.15 10.79
C HIS A 45 -15.16 5.71 11.13
N GLY A 46 -16.17 5.22 10.48
CA GLY A 46 -17.52 5.81 10.57
C GLY A 46 -17.55 7.30 10.21
N SER A 47 -18.03 8.13 11.13
CA SER A 47 -18.05 9.59 11.00
C SER A 47 -16.73 10.26 11.34
N ASP A 48 -15.83 9.56 12.04
CA ASP A 48 -14.58 10.12 12.52
C ASP A 48 -13.48 10.04 11.46
N GLY A 49 -12.63 11.06 11.43
CA GLY A 49 -11.54 11.11 10.47
C GLY A 49 -10.37 11.93 10.98
N VAL A 50 -9.18 11.52 10.56
CA VAL A 50 -7.93 12.22 10.83
C VAL A 50 -7.15 12.41 9.53
N ALA A 51 -6.46 13.55 9.42
CA ALA A 51 -5.51 13.79 8.34
C ALA A 51 -4.22 14.36 8.92
N VAL A 52 -3.11 13.76 8.56
CA VAL A 52 -1.79 14.07 9.11
C VAL A 52 -0.71 14.02 8.04
N HIS A 53 0.40 14.71 8.29
CA HIS A 53 1.67 14.44 7.63
C HIS A 53 2.44 13.43 8.47
N PHE A 54 3.24 12.61 7.81
CA PHE A 54 4.11 11.66 8.49
C PHE A 54 5.52 11.67 7.89
N THR A 55 6.50 11.35 8.72
CA THR A 55 7.77 10.77 8.30
C THR A 55 7.90 9.41 8.92
N TRP A 56 8.47 8.45 8.22
CA TRP A 56 8.63 7.08 8.63
C TRP A 56 10.02 6.59 8.30
N SER A 57 10.77 6.20 9.32
CA SER A 57 12.02 5.47 9.18
C SER A 57 11.76 4.02 9.54
N HIS A 58 12.08 3.12 8.62
CA HIS A 58 11.92 1.67 8.74
C HIS A 58 13.28 0.98 8.60
N ALA A 59 13.66 0.16 9.56
CA ALA A 59 14.86 -0.67 9.48
C ALA A 59 14.70 -1.94 10.32
N ALA A 60 14.94 -3.12 9.74
CA ALA A 60 15.16 -4.43 10.40
C ALA A 60 14.26 -4.75 11.62
N GLY A 61 13.04 -4.25 11.66
CA GLY A 61 12.09 -4.47 12.77
C GLY A 61 11.89 -3.27 13.68
N ASP A 62 12.64 -2.20 13.46
CA ASP A 62 12.47 -0.93 14.15
C ASP A 62 11.73 0.05 13.24
N ASP A 63 10.68 0.67 13.76
CA ASP A 63 9.87 1.66 13.06
C ASP A 63 9.79 2.94 13.90
N THR A 64 10.08 4.07 13.26
CA THR A 64 9.86 5.39 13.87
C THR A 64 8.96 6.21 12.97
N PHE A 65 7.88 6.75 13.56
CA PHE A 65 6.99 7.68 12.89
C PHE A 65 6.99 9.01 13.63
N ASP A 66 7.23 10.10 12.91
CA ASP A 66 6.87 11.44 13.36
C ASP A 66 5.58 11.86 12.65
N VAL A 67 4.57 12.23 13.43
CA VAL A 67 3.25 12.60 12.95
C VAL A 67 2.99 14.06 13.25
N ALA A 68 2.57 14.81 12.24
CA ALA A 68 2.28 16.24 12.35
C ALA A 68 0.92 16.59 11.74
N THR A 69 0.31 17.67 12.20
CA THR A 69 -0.85 18.27 11.54
C THR A 69 -0.47 18.76 10.14
N PRO A 70 -1.44 19.04 9.24
CA PRO A 70 -1.17 19.69 7.96
C PRO A 70 -0.46 21.05 8.07
N LEU A 71 -0.54 21.69 9.23
CA LEU A 71 0.16 22.96 9.53
C LEU A 71 1.58 22.75 10.10
N GLY A 72 2.05 21.51 10.20
CA GLY A 72 3.40 21.16 10.65
C GLY A 72 3.58 21.06 12.15
N GLN A 73 2.52 21.13 12.95
CA GLN A 73 2.63 20.94 14.40
C GLN A 73 2.77 19.45 14.73
N THR A 74 3.76 19.07 15.51
CA THR A 74 3.95 17.68 15.96
C THR A 74 2.75 17.23 16.80
N VAL A 75 2.15 16.11 16.39
CA VAL A 75 1.01 15.45 17.06
C VAL A 75 1.51 14.32 17.93
N ALA A 76 2.43 13.51 17.39
CA ALA A 76 2.98 12.37 18.11
C ALA A 76 4.30 11.93 17.46
N ARG A 77 5.14 11.29 18.28
CA ARG A 77 6.24 10.44 17.83
C ARG A 77 5.97 9.02 18.30
N LEU A 78 6.07 8.07 17.37
CA LEU A 78 5.88 6.66 17.64
C LEU A 78 7.19 5.93 17.36
N ARG A 79 7.60 5.07 18.29
CA ARG A 79 8.75 4.19 18.11
C ARG A 79 8.32 2.75 18.42
N GLY A 80 8.60 1.85 17.52
CA GLY A 80 8.35 0.44 17.69
C GLY A 80 9.63 -0.35 17.56
N ASP A 81 9.89 -1.17 18.58
CA ASP A 81 11.02 -2.10 18.62
C ASP A 81 10.59 -3.46 19.19
N ALA A 82 11.55 -4.29 19.60
CA ALA A 82 11.26 -5.59 20.22
C ALA A 82 10.57 -5.50 21.59
N ALA A 83 10.64 -4.35 22.27
CA ALA A 83 10.04 -4.14 23.59
C ALA A 83 8.59 -3.65 23.51
N GLY A 84 8.14 -3.22 22.34
CA GLY A 84 6.79 -2.71 22.10
C GLY A 84 6.75 -1.38 21.36
N ILE A 85 5.62 -0.70 21.46
CA ILE A 85 5.40 0.57 20.79
C ILE A 85 5.30 1.68 21.82
N PHE A 86 6.13 2.70 21.69
CA PHE A 86 6.14 3.89 22.53
C PHE A 86 5.55 5.06 21.77
N VAL A 87 4.57 5.72 22.37
CA VAL A 87 3.89 6.89 21.80
C VAL A 87 4.14 8.08 22.70
N GLU A 88 4.82 9.09 22.17
CA GLU A 88 5.08 10.37 22.82
C GLU A 88 4.20 11.45 22.18
N ARG A 89 3.48 12.22 22.99
CA ARG A 89 2.66 13.36 22.54
C ARG A 89 3.04 14.60 23.34
N PRO A 90 3.03 15.79 22.73
CA PRO A 90 3.29 17.03 23.45
C PRO A 90 2.32 17.21 24.62
N GLY A 91 2.87 17.41 25.83
CA GLY A 91 2.06 17.66 27.02
C GLY A 91 1.38 16.44 27.65
N GLU A 92 1.57 15.23 27.13
CA GLU A 92 1.04 14.00 27.68
C GLU A 92 2.19 13.09 28.18
N PRO A 93 1.96 12.27 29.22
CA PRO A 93 2.92 11.23 29.57
C PRO A 93 3.04 10.20 28.44
N PRO A 94 4.23 9.63 28.19
CA PRO A 94 4.42 8.57 27.20
C PRO A 94 3.48 7.39 27.47
N ARG A 95 2.95 6.81 26.39
CA ARG A 95 2.12 5.59 26.44
C ARG A 95 2.85 4.45 25.76
N GLN A 96 2.67 3.25 26.29
CA GLN A 96 3.22 2.02 25.71
C GLN A 96 2.09 1.09 25.28
N TYR A 97 2.28 0.45 24.12
CA TYR A 97 1.41 -0.59 23.59
C TYR A 97 2.26 -1.84 23.32
N PRO A 98 1.67 -3.06 23.44
CA PRO A 98 2.42 -4.29 23.22
C PRO A 98 2.91 -4.44 21.78
N ASP A 99 2.13 -3.97 20.81
CA ASP A 99 2.43 -4.06 19.39
C ASP A 99 1.66 -3.00 18.58
N TRP A 100 1.93 -2.94 17.29
CA TRP A 100 1.28 -2.02 16.35
C TRP A 100 -0.23 -2.28 16.20
N ASP A 101 -0.66 -3.54 16.27
CA ASP A 101 -2.07 -3.90 16.12
C ASP A 101 -2.89 -3.36 17.30
N ALA A 102 -2.36 -3.47 18.52
CA ALA A 102 -2.98 -2.90 19.72
C ALA A 102 -3.04 -1.36 19.66
N LEU A 103 -1.97 -0.71 19.19
CA LEU A 103 -1.98 0.74 19.00
C LEU A 103 -3.03 1.16 17.97
N THR A 104 -3.01 0.55 16.78
CA THR A 104 -3.92 0.95 15.69
C THR A 104 -5.37 0.59 16.00
N GLN A 105 -5.62 -0.53 16.69
CA GLN A 105 -6.95 -0.86 17.22
C GLN A 105 -7.46 0.24 18.16
N ALA A 106 -6.60 0.78 19.02
CA ALA A 106 -6.98 1.85 19.96
C ALA A 106 -7.21 3.21 19.27
N VAL A 107 -6.55 3.48 18.14
CA VAL A 107 -6.57 4.79 17.45
C VAL A 107 -7.56 4.83 16.30
N ILE A 108 -7.64 3.78 15.49
CA ILE A 108 -8.48 3.73 14.28
C ILE A 108 -9.55 2.63 14.32
N GLY A 109 -9.64 1.88 15.43
CA GLY A 109 -10.68 0.86 15.63
C GLY A 109 -10.43 -0.48 14.95
N VAL A 110 -9.33 -0.65 14.22
CA VAL A 110 -8.95 -1.91 13.57
C VAL A 110 -7.43 -2.12 13.65
N PRO A 111 -6.98 -3.39 13.68
CA PRO A 111 -5.55 -3.68 13.62
C PRO A 111 -5.00 -3.33 12.23
N LEU A 112 -4.03 -2.45 12.16
CA LEU A 112 -3.27 -2.18 10.94
C LEU A 112 -1.87 -2.79 11.11
N PRO A 113 -1.53 -3.85 10.36
CA PRO A 113 -0.25 -4.52 10.49
C PRO A 113 0.88 -3.66 9.90
N VAL A 114 1.47 -2.79 10.70
CA VAL A 114 2.52 -1.84 10.27
C VAL A 114 3.73 -2.55 9.66
N ARG A 115 4.08 -3.74 10.16
CA ARG A 115 5.13 -4.57 9.54
C ARG A 115 4.76 -5.01 8.12
N GLY A 116 3.49 -5.33 7.88
CA GLY A 116 2.96 -5.59 6.54
C GLY A 116 2.93 -4.32 5.68
N LEU A 117 2.61 -3.18 6.30
CA LEU A 117 2.58 -1.89 5.64
C LEU A 117 3.93 -1.51 5.02
N ALA A 118 5.05 -1.91 5.63
CA ALA A 118 6.38 -1.69 5.07
C ALA A 118 6.57 -2.35 3.68
N SER A 119 5.96 -3.51 3.44
CA SER A 119 5.91 -4.12 2.11
C SER A 119 4.86 -3.45 1.21
N TRP A 120 3.68 -3.16 1.75
CA TRP A 120 2.56 -2.61 0.99
C TRP A 120 2.87 -1.24 0.40
N VAL A 121 3.56 -0.35 1.11
CA VAL A 121 3.95 0.97 0.58
C VAL A 121 4.96 0.86 -0.58
N GLN A 122 5.58 -0.29 -0.74
CA GLN A 122 6.48 -0.61 -1.85
C GLN A 122 5.78 -1.39 -2.97
N GLY A 123 4.44 -1.64 -2.85
CA GLY A 123 3.65 -2.36 -3.84
C GLY A 123 3.76 -3.89 -3.73
N ALA A 124 4.34 -4.42 -2.66
CA ALA A 124 4.57 -5.85 -2.47
C ALA A 124 3.67 -6.43 -1.37
N PRO A 125 3.30 -7.72 -1.45
CA PRO A 125 2.69 -8.43 -0.33
C PRO A 125 3.65 -8.53 0.85
N ALA A 126 3.11 -8.48 2.08
CA ALA A 126 3.87 -8.81 3.27
C ALA A 126 4.27 -10.30 3.25
N PRO A 127 5.50 -10.63 3.65
CA PRO A 127 5.95 -12.02 3.66
C PRO A 127 5.21 -12.87 4.69
N GLY A 128 5.14 -14.18 4.46
CA GLY A 128 4.64 -15.16 5.42
C GLY A 128 3.11 -15.24 5.56
N THR A 129 2.35 -14.46 4.80
CA THR A 129 0.87 -14.49 4.79
C THR A 129 0.33 -14.62 3.38
N ALA A 130 -0.78 -15.37 3.26
CA ALA A 130 -1.46 -15.52 1.97
C ALA A 130 -1.94 -14.16 1.44
N SER A 131 -1.83 -13.97 0.13
CA SER A 131 -2.25 -12.76 -0.55
C SER A 131 -2.84 -13.06 -1.92
N ALA A 132 -3.69 -12.17 -2.42
CA ALA A 132 -4.14 -12.14 -3.80
C ALA A 132 -3.76 -10.80 -4.43
N VAL A 133 -3.14 -10.83 -5.62
CA VAL A 133 -2.70 -9.63 -6.33
C VAL A 133 -3.36 -9.59 -7.70
N GLU A 134 -4.11 -8.53 -7.96
CA GLU A 134 -4.54 -8.15 -9.30
C GLU A 134 -3.54 -7.16 -9.88
N ARG A 135 -3.28 -7.25 -11.19
CA ARG A 135 -2.28 -6.40 -11.84
C ARG A 135 -2.92 -5.51 -12.89
N ASP A 136 -2.32 -4.34 -13.12
CA ASP A 136 -2.71 -3.43 -14.20
C ASP A 136 -2.20 -3.91 -15.56
N GLY A 137 -2.57 -3.17 -16.62
CA GLY A 137 -2.14 -3.47 -17.99
C GLY A 137 -0.63 -3.37 -18.22
N ALA A 138 0.13 -2.78 -17.31
CA ALA A 138 1.58 -2.75 -17.31
C ALA A 138 2.22 -3.87 -16.48
N GLY A 139 1.41 -4.75 -15.87
CA GLY A 139 1.88 -5.85 -15.02
C GLY A 139 2.20 -5.45 -13.57
N ARG A 140 1.94 -4.20 -13.18
CA ARG A 140 2.18 -3.70 -11.81
C ARG A 140 1.01 -4.09 -10.91
N PRO A 141 1.24 -4.33 -9.59
CA PRO A 141 0.15 -4.53 -8.63
C PRO A 141 -0.87 -3.38 -8.68
N GLN A 142 -2.14 -3.70 -8.87
CA GLN A 142 -3.25 -2.74 -8.88
C GLN A 142 -4.11 -2.89 -7.63
N VAL A 143 -4.42 -4.12 -7.25
CA VAL A 143 -5.15 -4.44 -6.02
C VAL A 143 -4.43 -5.57 -5.31
N LEU A 144 -4.16 -5.37 -4.03
CA LEU A 144 -3.64 -6.42 -3.13
C LEU A 144 -4.70 -6.69 -2.05
N ARG A 145 -5.04 -7.98 -1.85
CA ARG A 145 -5.85 -8.41 -0.71
C ARG A 145 -4.98 -9.26 0.21
N GLN A 146 -4.81 -8.80 1.44
CA GLN A 146 -3.99 -9.49 2.42
C GLN A 146 -4.42 -9.12 3.84
N GLN A 147 -4.44 -10.07 4.76
CA GLN A 147 -4.74 -9.87 6.19
C GLN A 147 -6.08 -9.14 6.44
N GLY A 148 -7.09 -9.39 5.61
CA GLY A 148 -8.40 -8.73 5.68
C GLY A 148 -8.45 -7.32 5.06
N TRP A 149 -7.33 -6.77 4.64
CA TRP A 149 -7.25 -5.49 3.95
C TRP A 149 -7.35 -5.66 2.43
N GLU A 150 -8.04 -4.73 1.79
CA GLU A 150 -7.96 -4.48 0.35
C GLU A 150 -7.18 -3.19 0.13
N ILE A 151 -6.09 -3.28 -0.62
CA ILE A 151 -5.19 -2.17 -0.92
C ILE A 151 -5.24 -1.90 -2.42
N VAL A 152 -5.68 -0.71 -2.80
CA VAL A 152 -5.70 -0.24 -4.19
C VAL A 152 -4.53 0.71 -4.39
N TYR A 153 -3.73 0.43 -5.40
CA TYR A 153 -2.52 1.18 -5.72
C TYR A 153 -2.76 2.17 -6.86
N ALA A 154 -2.13 3.34 -6.77
CA ALA A 154 -1.97 4.26 -7.88
C ALA A 154 -0.51 4.69 -7.98
N TYR A 155 0.00 4.71 -9.20
CA TYR A 155 1.37 5.05 -9.53
C TYR A 155 1.47 6.49 -10.00
N GLY A 156 2.67 7.06 -9.95
CA GLY A 156 2.96 8.36 -10.56
C GLY A 156 2.98 8.29 -12.10
N ASP A 157 3.20 9.44 -12.71
CA ASP A 157 3.21 9.57 -14.18
C ASP A 157 4.48 8.97 -14.81
N ASP A 158 5.53 8.75 -14.04
CA ASP A 158 6.74 8.08 -14.51
C ASP A 158 6.49 6.56 -14.62
N ALA A 159 6.44 6.08 -15.86
CA ALA A 159 6.24 4.65 -16.14
C ALA A 159 7.41 3.77 -15.63
N ALA A 160 8.58 4.35 -15.37
CA ALA A 160 9.72 3.64 -14.80
C ALA A 160 9.59 3.46 -13.27
N ASP A 161 8.74 4.23 -12.60
CA ASP A 161 8.51 4.07 -11.17
C ASP A 161 7.57 2.87 -10.93
N THR A 162 8.12 1.80 -10.40
CA THR A 162 7.38 0.59 -10.04
C THR A 162 6.81 0.65 -8.63
N ARG A 163 7.10 1.70 -7.86
CA ARG A 163 6.58 1.92 -6.51
C ARG A 163 5.31 2.76 -6.57
N PRO A 164 4.26 2.39 -5.82
CA PRO A 164 3.03 3.18 -5.74
C PRO A 164 3.29 4.56 -5.11
N ALA A 165 2.71 5.60 -5.71
CA ALA A 165 2.68 6.94 -5.11
C ALA A 165 1.51 7.10 -4.13
N ARG A 166 0.45 6.27 -4.27
CA ARG A 166 -0.74 6.34 -3.42
C ARG A 166 -1.31 4.94 -3.16
N LEU A 167 -1.77 4.75 -1.92
CA LEU A 167 -2.50 3.57 -1.48
C LEU A 167 -3.85 4.02 -0.93
N VAL A 168 -4.91 3.31 -1.30
CA VAL A 168 -6.21 3.37 -0.62
C VAL A 168 -6.47 2.00 -0.04
N MET A 169 -6.52 1.93 1.27
CA MET A 169 -6.61 0.68 2.02
C MET A 169 -7.97 0.64 2.70
N ARG A 170 -8.70 -0.47 2.57
CA ARG A 170 -10.02 -0.67 3.16
C ARG A 170 -10.04 -1.94 3.98
N TYR A 171 -10.61 -1.82 5.16
CA TYR A 171 -10.94 -2.96 6.00
C TYR A 171 -12.46 -3.10 6.06
N PRO A 172 -13.05 -4.07 5.34
CA PRO A 172 -14.50 -4.14 5.16
C PRO A 172 -15.25 -4.82 6.31
N ALA A 173 -14.53 -5.47 7.24
CA ALA A 173 -15.17 -6.18 8.33
C ALA A 173 -15.61 -5.22 9.45
N GLY A 174 -16.86 -5.35 9.90
CA GLY A 174 -17.44 -4.46 10.92
C GLY A 174 -17.79 -3.09 10.37
N GLU A 175 -17.54 -2.03 11.14
CA GLU A 175 -17.65 -0.66 10.66
C GLU A 175 -16.50 -0.37 9.70
N PRO A 176 -16.78 0.07 8.46
CA PRO A 176 -15.74 0.20 7.45
C PRO A 176 -14.68 1.24 7.83
N VAL A 177 -13.41 0.82 7.71
CA VAL A 177 -12.26 1.71 7.85
C VAL A 177 -11.61 1.94 6.50
N GLU A 178 -11.31 3.18 6.18
CA GLU A 178 -10.54 3.56 5.01
C GLU A 178 -9.29 4.35 5.43
N VAL A 179 -8.13 3.89 5.00
CA VAL A 179 -6.86 4.59 5.17
C VAL A 179 -6.29 4.95 3.80
N ARG A 180 -5.96 6.21 3.61
CA ARG A 180 -5.30 6.70 2.39
C ARG A 180 -3.91 7.17 2.73
N ILE A 181 -2.94 6.70 1.98
CA ILE A 181 -1.53 7.10 2.11
C ILE A 181 -1.08 7.66 0.77
N VAL A 182 -0.46 8.82 0.81
CA VAL A 182 0.28 9.41 -0.31
C VAL A 182 1.73 9.47 0.11
N VAL A 183 2.60 8.82 -0.65
CA VAL A 183 4.04 8.81 -0.41
C VAL A 183 4.67 9.89 -1.29
N ASP A 184 4.99 11.02 -0.67
CA ASP A 184 5.59 12.16 -1.37
C ASP A 184 7.12 12.02 -1.50
N ARG A 185 7.76 11.26 -0.60
CA ARG A 185 9.21 10.98 -0.58
C ARG A 185 9.44 9.54 -0.17
N PHE A 186 10.40 8.90 -0.82
CA PHE A 186 10.88 7.57 -0.44
C PHE A 186 12.35 7.45 -0.81
N ALA A 187 13.17 7.04 0.14
CA ALA A 187 14.59 6.78 -0.05
C ALA A 187 14.99 5.45 0.59
N ALA A 188 15.62 4.58 -0.18
CA ALA A 188 16.25 3.39 0.39
C ALA A 188 17.41 3.81 1.27
N VAL A 189 17.52 3.22 2.45
CA VAL A 189 18.65 3.39 3.36
C VAL A 189 19.54 2.16 3.23
N THR A 190 20.83 2.40 3.00
CA THR A 190 21.82 1.31 3.03
C THR A 190 22.17 1.06 4.49
N PRO A 191 22.10 -0.19 4.98
CA PRO A 191 22.51 -0.53 6.34
C PRO A 191 23.99 -0.30 6.59
#